data_f841fc9f85d0344d5e5156f46885f9a6
#
_entry.id   f841fc9f85d0344d5e5156f46885f9a6
#
_cell.length_a   1.000
_cell.length_b   1.000
_cell.length_c   1.000
_cell.angle_alpha   90.00
_cell.angle_beta   90.00
_cell.angle_gamma   90.00
#
_symmetry.space_group_name_H-M   'P 1'
#
loop_
_entity.id
_entity.type
_entity.pdbx_description
1 polymer ?
#
loop_
_entity_poly.entity_id
_entity_poly.type
_entity_poly.pdbx_seq_one_letter_code
_entity_poly.pdbx_strand_id
1 'polypeptide(L)'
;MAHPYQLYLKNLLRNYNQVSKMSSSGEESDQLTDLEAIRDRMLSQPRSERMQVSAWEDDDDGVEAERNAKEPDAKEILTAAENGELDKVQKLLMENPLLLECTDKDGYTPLHRACYGNHVGIVEYLLQAGAKIDAKTMDEWQPLHSACCWNNVECAMVLIANGADINARSKGDQTPLHLVSASSHNSPALQLLLLHPDTNPKLVNSSGDTAEQIAKRTGKYYPMFEIIEDCLNVI
;
A
#
# COMPACT_ATOMS: atom_id res chain seq x y z
N MET A 1 -26.41 -2.20 12.30
CA MET A 1 -25.67 -3.35 12.92
C MET A 1 -24.31 -3.37 12.26
N ALA A 2 -23.22 -3.25 13.00
CA ALA A 2 -21.89 -3.27 12.41
C ALA A 2 -21.63 -4.67 11.80
N HIS A 3 -21.16 -4.70 10.56
CA HIS A 3 -20.85 -5.95 9.86
C HIS A 3 -19.84 -6.75 10.68
N PRO A 4 -19.98 -8.10 10.82
CA PRO A 4 -19.09 -8.94 11.62
C PRO A 4 -17.62 -8.72 11.32
N TYR A 5 -17.29 -8.35 10.08
CA TYR A 5 -15.95 -8.04 9.60
C TYR A 5 -15.35 -6.76 10.22
N GLN A 6 -16.18 -5.74 10.52
CA GLN A 6 -15.69 -4.53 11.22
C GLN A 6 -15.27 -4.84 12.66
N LEU A 7 -15.92 -5.82 13.30
CA LEU A 7 -15.52 -6.28 14.62
C LEU A 7 -14.20 -7.06 14.56
N TYR A 8 -14.03 -7.87 13.52
CA TYR A 8 -12.78 -8.61 13.23
C TYR A 8 -11.61 -7.65 13.00
N LEU A 9 -11.77 -6.64 12.15
CA LEU A 9 -10.73 -5.62 11.89
C LEU A 9 -10.38 -4.82 13.17
N LYS A 10 -11.38 -4.46 13.99
CA LYS A 10 -11.13 -3.79 15.28
C LYS A 10 -10.36 -4.69 16.25
N ASN A 11 -10.64 -5.98 16.26
CA ASN A 11 -9.92 -6.95 17.09
C ASN A 11 -8.49 -7.17 16.56
N LEU A 12 -8.30 -7.21 15.25
CA LEU A 12 -6.99 -7.31 14.61
C LEU A 12 -6.12 -6.10 14.93
N LEU A 13 -6.66 -4.88 14.82
CA LEU A 13 -6.01 -3.64 15.23
C LEU A 13 -5.65 -3.63 16.72
N ARG A 14 -6.55 -4.14 17.56
CA ARG A 14 -6.31 -4.21 19.00
C ARG A 14 -5.17 -5.18 19.34
N ASN A 15 -5.14 -6.33 18.66
CA ASN A 15 -4.07 -7.32 18.82
C ASN A 15 -2.74 -6.81 18.24
N TYR A 16 -2.76 -6.14 17.09
CA TYR A 16 -1.58 -5.50 16.50
C TYR A 16 -0.96 -4.47 17.44
N ASN A 17 -1.78 -3.57 18.00
CA ASN A 17 -1.32 -2.58 18.98
C ASN A 17 -0.83 -3.20 20.30
N GLN A 18 -1.31 -4.40 20.64
CA GLN A 18 -0.87 -5.13 21.82
C GLN A 18 0.48 -5.85 21.57
N VAL A 19 0.66 -6.46 20.41
CA VAL A 19 1.92 -7.10 20.00
C VAL A 19 3.03 -6.06 19.78
N SER A 20 2.72 -4.93 19.17
CA SER A 20 3.64 -3.79 19.02
C SER A 20 4.10 -3.21 20.37
N LYS A 21 3.24 -3.25 21.41
CA LYS A 21 3.61 -2.85 22.78
C LYS A 21 4.41 -3.90 23.54
N MET A 22 4.28 -5.18 23.21
CA MET A 22 5.03 -6.25 23.86
C MET A 22 6.45 -6.40 23.32
N SER A 23 6.74 -5.97 22.09
CA SER A 23 8.09 -5.94 21.52
C SER A 23 8.94 -4.76 22.01
N SER A 24 8.37 -3.85 22.81
CA SER A 24 9.09 -2.69 23.36
C SER A 24 9.57 -2.84 24.81
N SER A 25 9.49 -4.04 25.40
CA SER A 25 9.92 -4.28 26.78
C SER A 25 10.96 -5.38 26.85
N GLY A 26 12.22 -5.04 26.53
CA GLY A 26 13.34 -5.92 26.82
C GLY A 26 14.59 -5.62 25.96
N GLU A 27 15.58 -4.97 26.56
CA GLU A 27 17.01 -4.96 26.16
C GLU A 27 17.41 -4.31 24.82
N GLU A 28 16.93 -3.09 24.50
CA GLU A 28 17.33 -2.34 23.30
C GLU A 28 17.71 -0.87 23.52
N SER A 29 18.30 -0.51 24.68
CA SER A 29 18.66 0.89 24.92
C SER A 29 19.86 1.39 24.09
N ASP A 30 20.76 0.51 23.65
CA ASP A 30 21.96 0.90 22.90
C ASP A 30 21.77 0.85 21.37
N GLN A 31 20.83 0.04 20.86
CA GLN A 31 20.54 -0.03 19.42
C GLN A 31 19.58 1.06 18.95
N LEU A 32 18.72 1.57 19.84
CA LEU A 32 17.76 2.64 19.51
C LEU A 32 18.46 3.98 19.23
N THR A 33 19.52 4.29 19.96
CA THR A 33 20.33 5.51 19.75
C THR A 33 21.02 5.51 18.39
N ASP A 34 21.48 4.35 17.92
CA ASP A 34 22.07 4.21 16.58
C ASP A 34 21.02 4.36 15.47
N LEU A 35 19.81 3.84 15.66
CA LEU A 35 18.72 3.95 14.68
C LEU A 35 18.18 5.37 14.58
N GLU A 36 18.09 6.10 15.69
CA GLU A 36 17.71 7.52 15.67
C GLU A 36 18.77 8.38 14.98
N ALA A 37 20.04 8.13 15.24
CA ALA A 37 21.14 8.80 14.56
C ALA A 37 21.17 8.50 13.05
N ILE A 38 20.87 7.26 12.65
CA ILE A 38 20.74 6.87 11.24
C ILE A 38 19.53 7.55 10.59
N ARG A 39 18.38 7.59 11.28
CA ARG A 39 17.17 8.30 10.81
C ARG A 39 17.45 9.78 10.59
N ASP A 40 18.05 10.45 11.57
CA ASP A 40 18.35 11.88 11.51
C ASP A 40 19.42 12.20 10.45
N ARG A 41 20.35 11.28 10.23
CA ARG A 41 21.33 11.36 9.14
C ARG A 41 20.67 11.18 7.77
N MET A 42 19.70 10.27 7.64
CA MET A 42 18.90 10.10 6.41
C MET A 42 18.00 11.30 6.13
N LEU A 43 17.42 11.90 7.19
CA LEU A 43 16.57 13.09 7.06
C LEU A 43 17.36 14.37 6.76
N SER A 44 18.64 14.42 7.15
CA SER A 44 19.55 15.56 6.87
C SER A 44 20.18 15.53 5.48
N GLN A 45 20.10 14.40 4.75
CA GLN A 45 20.59 14.33 3.39
C GLN A 45 19.66 15.10 2.44
N PRO A 46 20.21 15.83 1.45
CA PRO A 46 19.43 16.44 0.39
C PRO A 46 18.51 15.39 -0.28
N ARG A 47 17.33 15.82 -0.67
CA ARG A 47 16.31 14.92 -1.26
C ARG A 47 16.84 14.15 -2.49
N SER A 48 17.80 14.72 -3.21
CA SER A 48 18.50 14.13 -4.36
C SER A 48 19.44 12.96 -4.03
N GLU A 49 19.84 12.80 -2.76
CA GLU A 49 20.72 11.70 -2.34
C GLU A 49 19.97 10.56 -1.61
N ARG A 50 18.69 10.74 -1.30
CA ARG A 50 17.86 9.65 -0.82
C ARG A 50 17.60 8.71 -2.00
N MET A 51 17.81 7.42 -1.78
CA MET A 51 17.52 6.40 -2.80
C MET A 51 16.21 6.75 -3.52
N GLN A 52 16.31 7.00 -4.81
CA GLN A 52 15.18 7.20 -5.70
C GLN A 52 14.32 5.93 -5.63
N VAL A 53 13.25 6.00 -4.87
CA VAL A 53 12.31 4.87 -4.71
C VAL A 53 11.20 4.96 -5.77
N SER A 54 11.13 6.07 -6.48
CA SER A 54 10.28 6.21 -7.66
C SER A 54 10.98 7.05 -8.72
N ALA A 55 10.91 6.63 -9.96
CA ALA A 55 11.37 7.36 -11.15
C ALA A 55 10.57 8.66 -11.40
N TRP A 56 9.96 9.22 -10.36
CA TRP A 56 9.02 10.34 -10.43
C TRP A 56 9.63 11.69 -10.08
N GLU A 57 10.83 11.73 -9.47
CA GLU A 57 11.37 12.97 -8.91
C GLU A 57 12.23 13.81 -9.86
N ASP A 58 12.68 13.29 -11.01
CA ASP A 58 13.71 13.96 -11.82
C ASP A 58 13.41 14.13 -13.32
N ASP A 59 12.18 13.91 -13.79
CA ASP A 59 11.84 14.20 -15.20
C ASP A 59 11.27 15.62 -15.38
N ASP A 60 12.03 16.64 -15.02
CA ASP A 60 11.75 18.03 -15.38
C ASP A 60 12.20 18.34 -16.84
N ASP A 61 12.39 17.30 -17.66
CA ASP A 61 12.91 17.35 -19.02
C ASP A 61 11.85 17.69 -20.09
N GLY A 62 10.73 18.30 -19.74
CA GLY A 62 9.72 18.72 -20.73
C GLY A 62 8.92 17.59 -21.39
N VAL A 63 9.28 16.33 -21.15
CA VAL A 63 8.56 15.16 -21.65
C VAL A 63 7.29 14.87 -20.83
N GLU A 64 7.25 15.32 -19.58
CA GLU A 64 6.06 15.22 -18.73
C GLU A 64 4.89 16.07 -19.22
N ALA A 65 5.16 17.19 -19.89
CA ALA A 65 4.12 18.05 -20.46
C ALA A 65 3.25 17.31 -21.49
N GLU A 66 3.82 16.34 -22.22
CA GLU A 66 3.08 15.55 -23.21
C GLU A 66 2.35 14.34 -22.59
N ARG A 67 2.76 13.87 -21.41
CA ARG A 67 2.25 12.65 -20.77
C ARG A 67 1.00 12.86 -19.91
N ASN A 68 0.84 14.06 -19.34
CA ASN A 68 -0.33 14.43 -18.51
C ASN A 68 -1.08 15.64 -19.07
N ALA A 69 -0.87 15.97 -20.29
CA ALA A 69 -0.89 17.33 -20.81
C ALA A 69 -2.24 17.86 -21.21
N LYS A 70 -3.34 17.22 -20.91
CA LYS A 70 -4.60 17.81 -21.42
C LYS A 70 -5.41 18.52 -20.35
N GLU A 71 -5.18 18.27 -19.08
CA GLU A 71 -5.91 18.95 -18.00
C GLU A 71 -4.99 19.22 -16.81
N PRO A 72 -4.62 20.48 -16.52
CA PRO A 72 -3.81 20.83 -15.36
C PRO A 72 -4.45 20.37 -14.03
N ASP A 73 -5.78 20.32 -13.98
CA ASP A 73 -6.53 19.89 -12.81
C ASP A 73 -6.32 18.40 -12.52
N ALA A 74 -6.09 17.56 -13.54
CA ALA A 74 -5.81 16.13 -13.36
C ALA A 74 -4.45 15.92 -12.67
N LYS A 75 -3.41 16.66 -13.07
CA LYS A 75 -2.11 16.61 -12.38
C LYS A 75 -2.25 17.12 -10.95
N GLU A 76 -3.03 18.19 -10.76
CA GLU A 76 -3.21 18.80 -9.46
C GLU A 76 -3.90 17.86 -8.46
N ILE A 77 -4.96 17.15 -8.85
CA ILE A 77 -5.66 16.22 -7.96
C ILE A 77 -4.81 14.99 -7.65
N LEU A 78 -4.05 14.46 -8.61
CA LEU A 78 -3.13 13.35 -8.39
C LEU A 78 -2.05 13.71 -7.37
N THR A 79 -1.45 14.89 -7.52
CA THR A 79 -0.45 15.41 -6.57
C THR A 79 -1.06 15.69 -5.21
N ALA A 80 -2.26 16.29 -5.15
CA ALA A 80 -2.96 16.55 -3.90
C ALA A 80 -3.31 15.25 -3.17
N ALA A 81 -3.72 14.21 -3.88
CA ALA A 81 -4.01 12.90 -3.31
C ALA A 81 -2.75 12.21 -2.76
N GLU A 82 -1.62 12.34 -3.46
CA GLU A 82 -0.33 11.81 -3.03
C GLU A 82 0.23 12.53 -1.80
N ASN A 83 0.04 13.86 -1.72
CA ASN A 83 0.55 14.69 -0.64
C ASN A 83 -0.37 14.75 0.60
N GLY A 84 -1.57 14.18 0.55
CA GLY A 84 -2.50 14.19 1.69
C GLY A 84 -3.35 15.45 1.81
N GLU A 85 -3.48 16.24 0.75
CA GLU A 85 -4.19 17.52 0.73
C GLU A 85 -5.71 17.31 0.56
N LEU A 86 -6.39 16.77 1.59
CA LEU A 86 -7.80 16.40 1.53
C LEU A 86 -8.72 17.55 1.09
N ASP A 87 -8.55 18.75 1.67
CA ASP A 87 -9.38 19.91 1.35
C ASP A 87 -9.28 20.28 -0.14
N LYS A 88 -8.07 20.15 -0.70
CA LYS A 88 -7.81 20.41 -2.11
C LYS A 88 -8.43 19.36 -3.02
N VAL A 89 -8.33 18.09 -2.65
CA VAL A 89 -9.01 16.98 -3.37
C VAL A 89 -10.51 17.21 -3.37
N GLN A 90 -11.10 17.56 -2.23
CA GLN A 90 -12.53 17.84 -2.12
C GLN A 90 -12.95 19.01 -3.01
N LYS A 91 -12.21 20.12 -2.97
CA LYS A 91 -12.48 21.30 -3.79
C LYS A 91 -12.44 20.96 -5.28
N LEU A 92 -11.38 20.30 -5.75
CA LEU A 92 -11.23 19.92 -7.15
C LEU A 92 -12.35 19.00 -7.62
N LEU A 93 -12.78 18.03 -6.81
CA LEU A 93 -13.89 17.14 -7.16
C LEU A 93 -15.25 17.82 -7.12
N MET A 94 -15.46 18.86 -6.29
CA MET A 94 -16.65 19.69 -6.33
C MET A 94 -16.73 20.51 -7.60
N GLU A 95 -15.61 21.03 -8.09
CA GLU A 95 -15.51 21.81 -9.33
C GLU A 95 -15.62 20.92 -10.56
N ASN A 96 -14.97 19.76 -10.56
CA ASN A 96 -14.98 18.81 -11.67
C ASN A 96 -15.02 17.36 -11.18
N PRO A 97 -16.21 16.74 -11.07
CA PRO A 97 -16.36 15.34 -10.64
C PRO A 97 -15.68 14.32 -11.56
N LEU A 98 -15.37 14.65 -12.82
CA LEU A 98 -14.69 13.74 -13.74
C LEU A 98 -13.25 13.45 -13.32
N LEU A 99 -12.65 14.30 -12.49
CA LEU A 99 -11.31 14.11 -11.95
C LEU A 99 -11.21 12.89 -11.02
N LEU A 100 -12.34 12.35 -10.56
CA LEU A 100 -12.36 11.15 -9.70
C LEU A 100 -11.66 9.95 -10.34
N GLU A 101 -11.81 9.80 -11.66
CA GLU A 101 -11.23 8.69 -12.44
C GLU A 101 -10.14 9.15 -13.41
N CYS A 102 -9.62 10.38 -13.24
CA CYS A 102 -8.49 10.81 -14.04
C CYS A 102 -7.26 9.96 -13.75
N THR A 103 -6.38 9.84 -14.73
CA THR A 103 -5.18 9.03 -14.60
C THR A 103 -3.95 9.80 -15.07
N ASP A 104 -2.81 9.44 -14.51
CA ASP A 104 -1.54 9.82 -15.12
C ASP A 104 -1.18 8.93 -16.33
N LYS A 105 0.02 9.12 -16.84
CA LYS A 105 0.58 8.37 -17.99
C LYS A 105 0.62 6.85 -17.78
N ASP A 106 0.78 6.42 -16.52
CA ASP A 106 0.92 5.00 -16.16
C ASP A 106 -0.42 4.41 -15.67
N GLY A 107 -1.48 5.23 -15.70
CA GLY A 107 -2.84 4.80 -15.34
C GLY A 107 -3.14 4.88 -13.85
N TYR A 108 -2.29 5.54 -13.02
CA TYR A 108 -2.60 5.73 -11.60
C TYR A 108 -3.72 6.76 -11.43
N THR A 109 -4.77 6.38 -10.71
CA THR A 109 -5.87 7.25 -10.31
C THR A 109 -5.55 7.99 -9.00
N PRO A 110 -6.34 9.04 -8.61
CA PRO A 110 -6.22 9.67 -7.30
C PRO A 110 -6.27 8.66 -6.14
N LEU A 111 -7.08 7.59 -6.28
CA LEU A 111 -7.17 6.52 -5.28
C LEU A 111 -5.85 5.74 -5.15
N HIS A 112 -5.18 5.41 -6.25
CA HIS A 112 -3.86 4.79 -6.22
C HIS A 112 -2.84 5.69 -5.53
N ARG A 113 -2.84 7.00 -5.84
CA ARG A 113 -1.92 7.99 -5.28
C ARG A 113 -2.14 8.19 -3.78
N ALA A 114 -3.40 8.24 -3.33
CA ALA A 114 -3.73 8.30 -1.91
C ALA A 114 -3.28 7.04 -1.16
N CYS A 115 -3.40 5.87 -1.79
CA CYS A 115 -2.90 4.61 -1.23
C CYS A 115 -1.37 4.58 -1.15
N TYR A 116 -0.67 5.13 -2.15
CA TYR A 116 0.78 5.30 -2.15
C TYR A 116 1.26 6.20 -1.01
N GLY A 117 0.59 7.35 -0.79
CA GLY A 117 0.91 8.33 0.26
C GLY A 117 0.45 7.93 1.67
N ASN A 118 -0.26 6.80 1.84
CA ASN A 118 -0.89 6.36 3.09
C ASN A 118 -1.92 7.37 3.66
N HIS A 119 -2.70 8.00 2.80
CA HIS A 119 -3.68 9.02 3.21
C HIS A 119 -5.07 8.44 3.36
N VAL A 120 -5.32 7.77 4.49
CA VAL A 120 -6.57 7.05 4.80
C VAL A 120 -7.82 7.91 4.60
N GLY A 121 -7.80 9.17 5.10
CA GLY A 121 -8.95 10.07 4.96
C GLY A 121 -9.28 10.41 3.50
N ILE A 122 -8.28 10.48 2.62
CA ILE A 122 -8.49 10.69 1.18
C ILE A 122 -9.03 9.41 0.54
N VAL A 123 -8.48 8.24 0.91
CA VAL A 123 -8.97 6.93 0.42
C VAL A 123 -10.45 6.76 0.76
N GLU A 124 -10.84 7.01 2.01
CA GLU A 124 -12.23 6.93 2.45
C GLU A 124 -13.13 7.92 1.67
N TYR A 125 -12.68 9.16 1.52
CA TYR A 125 -13.42 10.18 0.79
C TYR A 125 -13.61 9.81 -0.70
N LEU A 126 -12.54 9.36 -1.39
CA LEU A 126 -12.63 8.96 -2.79
C LEU A 126 -13.55 7.76 -2.99
N LEU A 127 -13.50 6.76 -2.11
CA LEU A 127 -14.41 5.61 -2.14
C LEU A 127 -15.87 6.03 -1.90
N GLN A 128 -16.13 6.95 -0.97
CA GLN A 128 -17.46 7.51 -0.75
C GLN A 128 -17.96 8.33 -1.94
N ALA A 129 -17.05 8.99 -2.65
CA ALA A 129 -17.37 9.71 -3.90
C ALA A 129 -17.62 8.77 -5.09
N GLY A 130 -17.39 7.46 -4.93
CA GLY A 130 -17.65 6.44 -5.95
C GLY A 130 -16.44 6.08 -6.81
N ALA A 131 -15.22 6.35 -6.36
CA ALA A 131 -14.01 5.92 -7.06
C ALA A 131 -13.98 4.40 -7.25
N LYS A 132 -13.51 3.95 -8.41
CA LYS A 132 -13.40 2.53 -8.74
C LYS A 132 -12.30 1.89 -7.92
N ILE A 133 -12.69 1.01 -7.02
CA ILE A 133 -11.77 0.28 -6.13
C ILE A 133 -10.88 -0.71 -6.88
N ASP A 134 -11.31 -1.15 -8.05
CA ASP A 134 -10.66 -2.09 -8.96
C ASP A 134 -10.02 -1.41 -10.18
N ALA A 135 -9.88 -0.07 -10.16
CA ALA A 135 -9.20 0.67 -11.22
C ALA A 135 -7.81 0.08 -11.46
N LYS A 136 -7.41 -0.02 -12.74
CA LYS A 136 -6.15 -0.66 -13.12
C LYS A 136 -5.19 0.34 -13.76
N THR A 137 -3.94 0.30 -13.35
CA THR A 137 -2.83 0.97 -14.03
C THR A 137 -2.44 0.23 -15.32
N MET A 138 -1.45 0.76 -16.06
CA MET A 138 -0.91 0.09 -17.25
C MET A 138 -0.27 -1.27 -16.95
N ASP A 139 0.21 -1.48 -15.71
CA ASP A 139 0.70 -2.77 -15.21
C ASP A 139 -0.38 -3.57 -14.50
N GLU A 140 -1.64 -3.20 -14.70
CA GLU A 140 -2.83 -3.81 -14.09
C GLU A 140 -2.82 -3.79 -12.56
N TRP A 141 -2.07 -2.88 -11.95
CA TRP A 141 -2.14 -2.69 -10.51
C TRP A 141 -3.48 -2.07 -10.13
N GLN A 142 -4.10 -2.61 -9.09
CA GLN A 142 -5.23 -2.00 -8.40
C GLN A 142 -4.74 -1.19 -7.19
N PRO A 143 -5.55 -0.29 -6.60
CA PRO A 143 -5.17 0.49 -5.42
C PRO A 143 -4.63 -0.36 -4.26
N LEU A 144 -5.15 -1.59 -4.09
CA LEU A 144 -4.66 -2.52 -3.08
C LEU A 144 -3.21 -2.98 -3.33
N HIS A 145 -2.79 -3.14 -4.60
CA HIS A 145 -1.40 -3.42 -4.93
C HIS A 145 -0.49 -2.28 -4.48
N SER A 146 -0.90 -1.02 -4.74
CA SER A 146 -0.15 0.16 -4.31
C SER A 146 -0.03 0.22 -2.79
N ALA A 147 -1.14 0.07 -2.05
CA ALA A 147 -1.11 0.07 -0.58
C ALA A 147 -0.19 -1.02 -0.03
N CYS A 148 -0.27 -2.24 -0.57
CA CYS A 148 0.53 -3.37 -0.11
C CYS A 148 2.01 -3.23 -0.45
N CYS A 149 2.36 -2.78 -1.65
CA CYS A 149 3.74 -2.58 -2.08
C CYS A 149 4.49 -1.63 -1.14
N TRP A 150 3.82 -0.59 -0.67
CA TRP A 150 4.38 0.44 0.20
C TRP A 150 4.11 0.19 1.69
N ASN A 151 3.55 -0.99 2.03
CA ASN A 151 3.26 -1.38 3.41
C ASN A 151 2.27 -0.41 4.14
N ASN A 152 1.36 0.20 3.40
CA ASN A 152 0.36 1.14 3.90
C ASN A 152 -0.88 0.38 4.39
N VAL A 153 -0.75 -0.20 5.57
CA VAL A 153 -1.71 -1.17 6.15
C VAL A 153 -3.09 -0.57 6.34
N GLU A 154 -3.15 0.67 6.83
CA GLU A 154 -4.41 1.35 7.10
C GLU A 154 -5.22 1.55 5.81
N CYS A 155 -4.56 1.98 4.73
CA CYS A 155 -5.19 2.09 3.42
C CYS A 155 -5.60 0.73 2.87
N ALA A 156 -4.76 -0.31 3.01
CA ALA A 156 -5.10 -1.67 2.60
C ALA A 156 -6.34 -2.19 3.35
N MET A 157 -6.44 -1.95 4.67
CA MET A 157 -7.59 -2.32 5.48
C MET A 157 -8.88 -1.64 5.00
N VAL A 158 -8.82 -0.34 4.70
CA VAL A 158 -9.99 0.40 4.19
C VAL A 158 -10.42 -0.15 2.84
N LEU A 159 -9.48 -0.42 1.93
CA LEU A 159 -9.79 -1.00 0.62
C LEU A 159 -10.44 -2.39 0.76
N ILE A 160 -9.86 -3.28 1.55
CA ILE A 160 -10.43 -4.63 1.78
C ILE A 160 -11.81 -4.54 2.42
N ALA A 161 -12.01 -3.65 3.41
CA ALA A 161 -13.29 -3.42 4.04
C ALA A 161 -14.38 -2.90 3.08
N ASN A 162 -13.97 -2.23 1.99
CA ASN A 162 -14.86 -1.74 0.94
C ASN A 162 -14.97 -2.70 -0.26
N GLY A 163 -14.43 -3.92 -0.15
CA GLY A 163 -14.63 -4.99 -1.12
C GLY A 163 -13.56 -5.09 -2.20
N ALA A 164 -12.35 -4.55 -1.99
CA ALA A 164 -11.22 -4.81 -2.88
C ALA A 164 -10.91 -6.31 -2.94
N ASP A 165 -10.63 -6.83 -4.14
CA ASP A 165 -10.21 -8.21 -4.31
C ASP A 165 -8.79 -8.42 -3.76
N ILE A 166 -8.70 -9.14 -2.65
CA ILE A 166 -7.44 -9.42 -1.96
C ILE A 166 -6.49 -10.30 -2.77
N ASN A 167 -7.03 -11.04 -3.74
CA ASN A 167 -6.30 -11.92 -4.66
C ASN A 167 -6.17 -11.31 -6.08
N ALA A 168 -6.45 -10.03 -6.24
CA ALA A 168 -6.35 -9.34 -7.52
C ALA A 168 -4.99 -9.58 -8.17
N ARG A 169 -4.97 -9.75 -9.49
CA ARG A 169 -3.75 -10.02 -10.26
C ARG A 169 -3.35 -8.81 -11.09
N SER A 170 -2.08 -8.46 -11.01
CA SER A 170 -1.44 -7.49 -11.88
C SER A 170 -0.90 -8.14 -13.15
N LYS A 171 -0.32 -7.36 -14.04
CA LYS A 171 0.51 -7.85 -15.14
C LYS A 171 1.69 -8.65 -14.56
N GLY A 172 1.86 -9.86 -15.04
CA GLY A 172 2.79 -10.82 -14.42
C GLY A 172 2.16 -11.65 -13.30
N ASP A 173 0.82 -11.65 -13.18
CA ASP A 173 0.06 -12.43 -12.20
C ASP A 173 0.45 -12.22 -10.74
N GLN A 174 1.02 -11.05 -10.43
CA GLN A 174 1.39 -10.71 -9.07
C GLN A 174 0.15 -10.33 -8.26
N THR A 175 -0.05 -10.97 -7.13
CA THR A 175 -1.08 -10.57 -6.17
C THR A 175 -0.49 -9.59 -5.13
N PRO A 176 -1.33 -8.85 -4.38
CA PRO A 176 -0.85 -8.04 -3.26
C PRO A 176 0.06 -8.83 -2.31
N LEU A 177 -0.24 -10.12 -2.06
CA LEU A 177 0.58 -10.99 -1.22
C LEU A 177 1.98 -11.22 -1.80
N HIS A 178 2.13 -11.40 -3.12
CA HIS A 178 3.44 -11.52 -3.75
C HIS A 178 4.29 -10.25 -3.56
N LEU A 179 3.68 -9.07 -3.74
CA LEU A 179 4.40 -7.79 -3.61
C LEU A 179 4.91 -7.58 -2.18
N VAL A 180 4.06 -7.82 -1.19
CA VAL A 180 4.44 -7.68 0.21
C VAL A 180 5.54 -8.69 0.59
N SER A 181 5.49 -9.91 0.06
CA SER A 181 6.47 -10.96 0.34
C SER A 181 7.85 -10.67 -0.24
N ALA A 182 7.92 -9.83 -1.27
CA ALA A 182 9.18 -9.37 -1.85
C ALA A 182 9.86 -8.26 -1.04
N SER A 183 9.11 -7.59 -0.14
CA SER A 183 9.64 -6.49 0.67
C SER A 183 10.65 -6.98 1.71
N SER A 184 11.73 -6.22 1.86
CA SER A 184 12.78 -6.50 2.85
C SER A 184 12.48 -5.97 4.26
N HIS A 185 11.40 -5.21 4.44
CA HIS A 185 11.06 -4.55 5.70
C HIS A 185 9.97 -5.33 6.45
N ASN A 186 9.91 -5.15 7.78
CA ASN A 186 8.82 -5.70 8.59
C ASN A 186 7.48 -5.24 8.01
N SER A 187 6.68 -6.20 7.58
CA SER A 187 5.50 -5.92 6.79
C SER A 187 4.24 -6.27 7.55
N PRO A 188 3.65 -5.30 8.28
CA PRO A 188 2.31 -5.45 8.82
C PRO A 188 1.26 -5.78 7.75
N ALA A 189 1.47 -5.31 6.51
CA ALA A 189 0.62 -5.68 5.39
C ALA A 189 0.68 -7.19 5.07
N LEU A 190 1.84 -7.84 5.26
CA LEU A 190 1.96 -9.29 5.13
C LEU A 190 1.09 -10.01 6.17
N GLN A 191 1.13 -9.57 7.43
CA GLN A 191 0.28 -10.14 8.48
C GLN A 191 -1.20 -9.95 8.17
N LEU A 192 -1.59 -8.74 7.74
CA LEU A 192 -2.97 -8.44 7.36
C LEU A 192 -3.46 -9.41 6.29
N LEU A 193 -2.68 -9.59 5.20
CA LEU A 193 -3.07 -10.45 4.10
C LEU A 193 -3.07 -11.91 4.49
N LEU A 194 -2.04 -12.41 5.18
CA LEU A 194 -1.95 -13.82 5.57
C LEU A 194 -3.04 -14.25 6.55
N LEU A 195 -3.48 -13.35 7.43
CA LEU A 195 -4.55 -13.62 8.39
C LEU A 195 -5.95 -13.45 7.81
N HIS A 196 -6.08 -12.92 6.59
CA HIS A 196 -7.38 -12.74 5.98
C HIS A 196 -7.92 -14.05 5.40
N PRO A 197 -9.16 -14.47 5.73
CA PRO A 197 -9.69 -15.79 5.35
C PRO A 197 -9.80 -16.00 3.82
N ASP A 198 -10.01 -14.91 3.07
CA ASP A 198 -10.17 -15.00 1.61
C ASP A 198 -8.83 -14.96 0.86
N THR A 199 -7.69 -14.79 1.55
CA THR A 199 -6.37 -14.80 0.91
C THR A 199 -6.02 -16.22 0.43
N ASN A 200 -5.61 -16.32 -0.83
CA ASN A 200 -5.12 -17.58 -1.37
C ASN A 200 -3.58 -17.56 -1.52
N PRO A 201 -2.83 -18.12 -0.56
CA PRO A 201 -1.37 -18.10 -0.58
C PRO A 201 -0.75 -19.02 -1.64
N LYS A 202 -1.56 -19.91 -2.25
CA LYS A 202 -1.10 -20.89 -3.27
C LYS A 202 -1.11 -20.35 -4.68
N LEU A 203 -1.55 -19.10 -4.89
CA LEU A 203 -1.49 -18.48 -6.20
C LEU A 203 -0.04 -18.33 -6.64
N VAL A 204 0.20 -18.57 -7.93
CA VAL A 204 1.50 -18.42 -8.56
C VAL A 204 1.49 -17.21 -9.50
N ASN A 205 2.61 -16.50 -9.55
CA ASN A 205 2.84 -15.46 -10.55
C ASN A 205 3.29 -16.03 -11.89
N SER A 206 3.52 -15.18 -12.89
CA SER A 206 3.97 -15.61 -14.25
C SER A 206 5.34 -16.30 -14.25
N SER A 207 6.14 -16.17 -13.20
CA SER A 207 7.40 -16.91 -13.04
C SER A 207 7.20 -18.30 -12.42
N GLY A 208 5.97 -18.65 -12.03
CA GLY A 208 5.64 -19.90 -11.35
C GLY A 208 5.94 -19.88 -9.85
N ASP A 209 6.24 -18.71 -9.27
CA ASP A 209 6.54 -18.58 -7.85
C ASP A 209 5.27 -18.28 -7.03
N THR A 210 5.15 -18.91 -5.88
CA THR A 210 4.22 -18.48 -4.83
C THR A 210 4.81 -17.35 -4.00
N ALA A 211 3.94 -16.61 -3.28
CA ALA A 211 4.36 -15.57 -2.34
C ALA A 211 5.34 -16.11 -1.27
N GLU A 212 5.12 -17.34 -0.78
CA GLU A 212 6.00 -18.04 0.15
C GLU A 212 7.39 -18.27 -0.45
N GLN A 213 7.49 -18.74 -1.72
CA GLN A 213 8.77 -18.96 -2.38
C GLN A 213 9.54 -17.64 -2.58
N ILE A 214 8.82 -16.54 -2.84
CA ILE A 214 9.42 -15.21 -2.88
C ILE A 214 9.97 -14.83 -1.49
N ALA A 215 9.18 -15.01 -0.42
CA ALA A 215 9.61 -14.75 0.95
C ALA A 215 10.84 -15.58 1.36
N LYS A 216 10.92 -16.85 0.93
CA LYS A 216 12.10 -17.71 1.14
C LYS A 216 13.37 -17.13 0.51
N ARG A 217 13.27 -16.57 -0.68
CA ARG A 217 14.43 -15.98 -1.37
C ARG A 217 14.86 -14.65 -0.75
N THR A 218 13.91 -13.84 -0.28
CA THR A 218 14.18 -12.57 0.40
C THR A 218 14.62 -12.76 1.85
N GLY A 219 14.34 -13.93 2.45
CA GLY A 219 14.97 -14.48 3.66
C GLY A 219 14.42 -14.00 4.99
N LYS A 220 13.63 -12.94 5.07
CA LYS A 220 13.35 -12.27 6.34
C LYS A 220 12.00 -12.63 6.98
N TYR A 221 10.98 -12.94 6.19
CA TYR A 221 9.60 -13.16 6.70
C TYR A 221 9.02 -14.53 6.40
N TYR A 222 9.83 -15.43 5.90
CA TYR A 222 9.45 -16.80 5.66
C TYR A 222 8.81 -17.49 6.90
N PRO A 223 9.32 -17.28 8.14
CA PRO A 223 8.71 -17.89 9.33
C PRO A 223 7.22 -17.52 9.55
N MET A 224 6.74 -16.41 8.99
CA MET A 224 5.33 -16.03 9.10
C MET A 224 4.41 -16.96 8.33
N PHE A 225 4.85 -17.48 7.20
CA PHE A 225 4.10 -18.47 6.43
C PHE A 225 4.00 -19.79 7.18
N GLU A 226 5.08 -20.25 7.84
CA GLU A 226 5.10 -21.49 8.64
C GLU A 226 4.16 -21.40 9.84
N ILE A 227 4.18 -20.27 10.59
CA ILE A 227 3.33 -20.08 11.77
C ILE A 227 1.84 -20.14 11.40
N ILE A 228 1.47 -19.62 10.23
CA ILE A 228 0.07 -19.59 9.82
C ILE A 228 -0.40 -20.94 9.30
N GLU A 229 0.45 -21.70 8.59
CA GLU A 229 0.11 -23.08 8.20
C GLU A 229 -0.14 -23.96 9.42
N ASP A 230 0.65 -23.83 10.46
CA ASP A 230 0.45 -24.56 11.71
C ASP A 230 -0.86 -24.17 12.41
N CYS A 231 -1.21 -22.88 12.38
CA CYS A 231 -2.46 -22.39 12.98
C CYS A 231 -3.71 -22.83 12.19
N LEU A 232 -3.62 -22.96 10.86
CA LEU A 232 -4.76 -23.37 10.02
C LEU A 232 -4.98 -24.89 10.00
N ASN A 233 -3.95 -25.69 10.33
CA ASN A 233 -4.04 -27.15 10.35
C ASN A 233 -4.56 -27.72 11.69
N VAL A 234 -4.93 -26.87 12.66
CA VAL A 234 -5.43 -27.26 14.00
C VAL A 234 -6.96 -27.23 14.10
N ILE A 235 -7.69 -27.03 12.98
CA ILE A 235 -9.17 -27.03 12.98
C ILE A 235 -9.71 -28.29 12.31
#